data_6ce2efbd92f2df0a70298a5e4184b59c
#
_entry.id   6ce2efbd92f2df0a70298a5e4184b59c
#
_cell.length_a   1.000
_cell.length_b   1.000
_cell.length_c   1.000
_cell.angle_alpha   90.00
_cell.angle_beta   90.00
_cell.angle_gamma   90.00
#
_symmetry.space_group_name_H-M   'P 1'
#
loop_
_entity.id
_entity.type
_entity.pdbx_description
1 polymer ?
#
loop_
_entity_poly.entity_id
_entity_poly.type
_entity_poly.pdbx_seq_one_letter_code
_entity_poly.pdbx_strand_id
1 'polypeptide(L)'
;MMLRRKLYLGALLGAILFLMIAAHTIQKAGIVPITVLPSHHNARTPTMNQTQLHPITEPRRGHYCSCTSCIADTGVSKWFDQHYDQKQKPYLTGRQDDIDLPSLKWWLSLQSSDGTIQDVTQKMFKIISPPPKDKIPRQNQCRKCAVVGNSGNLSKSKNGALIDSHSTVIRMNKAVTVGYEEDVGNRTTHHFLYPESAIDLRPGVHLVLLPFKLKDMQWLSSALSTGEIKMTYMRVKNRVEADKDKVMVVNPAFFKYIHDKWTERHGRYPSTGIVAIIFALHLCDEVSVFGYGADKQGNWHHYWENNRYAGAFRKTGVHNADFETEIIHRLNAESKIKLYR
;
A
#
# COMPACT_ATOMS: atom_id res chain seq x y z
N MET A 1 47.52 22.22 -19.69
CA MET A 1 46.20 21.55 -19.53
C MET A 1 45.68 21.48 -18.06
N MET A 2 46.56 21.30 -17.08
CA MET A 2 46.22 21.22 -15.66
C MET A 2 45.68 22.53 -15.04
N LEU A 3 46.16 23.71 -15.44
CA LEU A 3 45.78 24.99 -14.89
C LEU A 3 44.33 25.37 -15.20
N ARG A 4 43.84 25.06 -16.43
CA ARG A 4 42.44 25.29 -16.81
C ARG A 4 41.45 24.40 -16.03
N ARG A 5 41.80 23.14 -15.73
CA ARG A 5 40.95 22.25 -14.91
C ARG A 5 40.80 22.75 -13.46
N LYS A 6 41.84 23.32 -12.85
CA LYS A 6 41.76 23.88 -11.49
C LYS A 6 40.90 25.15 -11.46
N LEU A 7 40.92 25.98 -12.52
CA LEU A 7 40.06 27.17 -12.62
C LEU A 7 38.58 26.79 -12.77
N TYR A 8 38.25 25.78 -13.55
CA TYR A 8 36.87 25.29 -13.69
C TYR A 8 36.34 24.67 -12.40
N LEU A 9 37.17 23.93 -11.66
CA LEU A 9 36.78 23.34 -10.37
C LEU A 9 36.52 24.41 -9.30
N GLY A 10 37.36 25.46 -9.27
CA GLY A 10 37.17 26.60 -8.37
C GLY A 10 35.90 27.39 -8.68
N ALA A 11 35.60 27.63 -9.96
CA ALA A 11 34.38 28.32 -10.38
C ALA A 11 33.10 27.50 -10.06
N LEU A 12 33.16 26.16 -10.21
CA LEU A 12 32.03 25.28 -9.87
C LEU A 12 31.75 25.26 -8.36
N LEU A 13 32.80 25.17 -7.55
CA LEU A 13 32.67 25.21 -6.09
C LEU A 13 32.14 26.56 -5.61
N GLY A 14 32.58 27.68 -6.21
CA GLY A 14 32.07 29.02 -5.90
C GLY A 14 30.59 29.17 -6.24
N ALA A 15 30.12 28.64 -7.39
CA ALA A 15 28.73 28.68 -7.77
C ALA A 15 27.84 27.84 -6.84
N ILE A 16 28.30 26.67 -6.39
CA ILE A 16 27.57 25.83 -5.44
C ILE A 16 27.45 26.54 -4.07
N LEU A 17 28.52 27.15 -3.60
CA LEU A 17 28.52 27.92 -2.33
C LEU A 17 27.57 29.11 -2.40
N PHE A 18 27.54 29.83 -3.52
CA PHE A 18 26.61 30.94 -3.74
C PHE A 18 25.16 30.52 -3.75
N LEU A 19 24.83 29.39 -4.39
CA LEU A 19 23.47 28.82 -4.41
C LEU A 19 23.03 28.37 -3.01
N MET A 20 23.93 27.80 -2.21
CA MET A 20 23.59 27.41 -0.83
C MET A 20 23.32 28.60 0.07
N ILE A 21 24.11 29.71 -0.07
CA ILE A 21 23.89 30.95 0.67
C ILE A 21 22.59 31.62 0.24
N ALA A 22 22.27 31.65 -1.06
CA ALA A 22 21.00 32.18 -1.59
C ALA A 22 19.79 31.40 -1.09
N ALA A 23 19.86 30.08 -1.05
CA ALA A 23 18.80 29.22 -0.50
C ALA A 23 18.57 29.48 1.00
N HIS A 24 19.65 29.69 1.77
CA HIS A 24 19.56 29.95 3.22
C HIS A 24 18.97 31.34 3.54
N THR A 25 19.22 32.34 2.69
CA THR A 25 18.63 33.67 2.83
C THR A 25 17.15 33.73 2.48
N ILE A 26 16.72 32.97 1.49
CA ILE A 26 15.29 32.85 1.11
C ILE A 26 14.49 32.17 2.21
N GLN A 27 15.06 31.17 2.89
CA GLN A 27 14.39 30.45 3.97
C GLN A 27 14.21 31.31 5.24
N LYS A 28 15.03 32.34 5.46
CA LYS A 28 14.91 33.28 6.58
C LYS A 28 13.94 34.46 6.35
N ALA A 29 13.53 34.74 5.13
CA ALA A 29 12.66 35.87 4.78
C ALA A 29 11.15 35.55 4.85
N GLY A 30 10.73 34.33 5.25
CA GLY A 30 9.36 33.82 5.16
C GLY A 30 8.53 33.82 6.45
N ILE A 31 8.84 34.62 7.49
CA ILE A 31 8.00 34.67 8.69
C ILE A 31 7.53 36.10 8.95
N VAL A 32 6.31 36.39 8.50
CA VAL A 32 5.54 37.58 8.92
C VAL A 32 4.45 37.12 9.89
N PRO A 33 4.40 37.57 11.13
CA PRO A 33 3.36 37.23 12.08
C PRO A 33 2.09 38.05 11.78
N ILE A 34 0.98 37.38 11.54
CA ILE A 34 -0.35 38.00 11.45
C ILE A 34 -0.85 38.19 12.88
N THR A 35 -0.92 39.43 13.34
CA THR A 35 -1.59 39.83 14.58
C THR A 35 -3.11 39.87 14.34
N VAL A 36 -3.85 39.04 15.07
CA VAL A 36 -5.30 39.08 15.13
C VAL A 36 -5.73 39.98 16.32
N LEU A 37 -6.44 41.05 16.02
CA LEU A 37 -7.10 41.91 17.00
C LEU A 37 -8.39 41.24 17.52
N PRO A 38 -8.69 41.32 18.85
CA PRO A 38 -9.94 40.86 19.40
C PRO A 38 -11.05 41.90 19.24
N SER A 39 -12.16 41.57 18.64
CA SER A 39 -13.36 42.40 18.66
C SER A 39 -14.28 42.00 19.82
N HIS A 40 -14.49 42.93 20.72
CA HIS A 40 -15.50 42.87 21.75
C HIS A 40 -16.89 43.14 21.14
N HIS A 41 -17.84 42.24 21.32
CA HIS A 41 -19.26 42.60 21.31
C HIS A 41 -19.96 41.93 22.49
N ASN A 42 -20.38 42.82 23.41
CA ASN A 42 -21.38 42.55 24.45
C ASN A 42 -22.77 42.42 23.81
N ALA A 43 -23.52 41.38 24.13
CA ALA A 43 -24.97 41.38 24.01
C ALA A 43 -25.59 40.46 25.06
N ARG A 44 -26.55 41.02 25.70
CA ARG A 44 -27.36 40.67 26.88
C ARG A 44 -28.07 39.32 26.74
N THR A 45 -28.10 38.57 27.84
CA THR A 45 -28.96 37.44 28.15
C THR A 45 -30.44 37.84 28.21
N PRO A 46 -31.36 37.01 27.72
CA PRO A 46 -32.65 36.83 28.35
C PRO A 46 -32.78 35.38 28.87
N THR A 47 -33.15 35.31 30.13
CA THR A 47 -33.63 34.15 30.85
C THR A 47 -34.93 33.64 30.24
N MET A 48 -35.01 32.35 29.85
CA MET A 48 -36.30 31.72 29.63
C MET A 48 -36.23 30.20 29.81
N ASN A 49 -37.02 29.76 30.78
CA ASN A 49 -37.65 28.47 31.04
C ASN A 49 -37.01 27.16 30.59
N GLN A 50 -36.70 26.37 31.61
CA GLN A 50 -36.46 24.92 31.53
C GLN A 50 -37.67 24.20 30.96
N THR A 51 -37.59 23.79 29.71
CA THR A 51 -38.42 22.71 29.19
C THR A 51 -37.53 21.49 29.10
N GLN A 52 -37.91 20.40 29.75
CA GLN A 52 -37.24 19.11 29.72
C GLN A 52 -37.04 18.65 28.26
N LEU A 53 -35.81 18.73 27.75
CA LEU A 53 -35.45 18.05 26.52
C LEU A 53 -35.14 16.58 26.87
N HIS A 54 -35.98 15.68 26.36
CA HIS A 54 -35.61 14.29 26.20
C HIS A 54 -34.25 14.21 25.49
N PRO A 55 -33.35 13.29 25.88
CA PRO A 55 -32.09 13.10 25.16
C PRO A 55 -32.45 12.69 23.73
N ILE A 56 -32.11 13.55 22.77
CA ILE A 56 -32.06 13.18 21.35
C ILE A 56 -31.00 12.13 21.26
N THR A 57 -31.39 10.86 21.19
CA THR A 57 -30.53 9.77 20.81
C THR A 57 -29.97 10.10 19.42
N GLU A 58 -28.70 10.45 19.35
CA GLU A 58 -28.00 10.54 18.07
C GLU A 58 -28.30 9.25 17.26
N PRO A 59 -28.63 9.37 15.96
CA PRO A 59 -28.87 8.21 15.15
C PRO A 59 -27.60 7.36 15.25
N ARG A 60 -27.72 6.11 15.73
CA ARG A 60 -26.62 5.12 15.72
C ARG A 60 -26.06 5.12 14.33
N ARG A 61 -24.79 5.56 14.18
CA ARG A 61 -24.05 5.47 12.91
C ARG A 61 -24.20 4.04 12.44
N GLY A 62 -24.79 3.84 11.25
CA GLY A 62 -25.06 2.52 10.72
C GLY A 62 -23.74 1.75 10.60
N HIS A 63 -23.65 0.55 11.17
CA HIS A 63 -22.53 -0.33 10.93
C HIS A 63 -22.47 -0.66 9.42
N TYR A 64 -21.35 -0.41 8.79
CA TYR A 64 -21.13 -0.69 7.37
C TYR A 64 -20.91 -2.19 7.07
N CYS A 65 -20.80 -3.03 8.10
CA CYS A 65 -20.61 -4.47 7.99
C CYS A 65 -21.31 -5.21 9.15
N SER A 66 -21.30 -6.54 9.13
CA SER A 66 -21.84 -7.39 10.21
C SER A 66 -20.80 -7.85 11.24
N CYS A 67 -19.61 -7.28 11.22
CA CYS A 67 -18.59 -7.50 12.25
C CYS A 67 -18.91 -6.70 13.54
N THR A 68 -18.25 -7.03 14.64
CA THR A 68 -18.34 -6.28 15.89
C THR A 68 -17.80 -4.84 15.72
N SER A 69 -16.81 -4.65 14.87
CA SER A 69 -16.27 -3.36 14.46
C SER A 69 -15.89 -3.43 12.98
N CYS A 70 -16.20 -2.39 12.22
CA CYS A 70 -15.88 -2.33 10.81
C CYS A 70 -14.72 -1.35 10.57
N ILE A 71 -13.80 -1.68 9.68
CA ILE A 71 -12.70 -0.77 9.28
C ILE A 71 -13.28 0.57 8.81
N ALA A 72 -14.36 0.54 8.03
CA ALA A 72 -15.02 1.71 7.49
C ALA A 72 -15.78 2.57 8.52
N ASP A 73 -15.90 2.13 9.79
CA ASP A 73 -16.51 2.92 10.84
C ASP A 73 -15.67 4.17 11.11
N THR A 74 -16.26 5.34 10.88
CA THR A 74 -15.63 6.64 11.08
C THR A 74 -15.78 7.15 12.52
N GLY A 75 -14.88 8.04 12.95
CA GLY A 75 -14.92 8.68 14.27
C GLY A 75 -14.40 7.80 15.42
N VAL A 76 -13.93 6.60 15.14
CA VAL A 76 -13.28 5.71 16.12
C VAL A 76 -11.81 6.09 16.31
N SER A 77 -11.13 6.43 15.21
CA SER A 77 -9.73 6.87 15.20
C SER A 77 -9.57 8.08 14.31
N LYS A 78 -9.33 9.25 14.91
CA LYS A 78 -9.12 10.50 14.15
C LYS A 78 -7.90 10.38 13.20
N TRP A 79 -6.84 9.71 13.64
CA TRP A 79 -5.66 9.49 12.80
C TRP A 79 -6.00 8.62 11.59
N PHE A 80 -6.71 7.50 11.80
CA PHE A 80 -7.11 6.62 10.71
C PHE A 80 -8.02 7.35 9.71
N ASP A 81 -9.01 8.08 10.19
CA ASP A 81 -9.98 8.81 9.36
C ASP A 81 -9.31 9.90 8.48
N GLN A 82 -8.14 10.41 8.88
CA GLN A 82 -7.34 11.35 8.09
C GLN A 82 -6.56 10.68 6.96
N HIS A 83 -6.26 9.36 7.10
CA HIS A 83 -5.47 8.59 6.14
C HIS A 83 -6.35 7.73 5.22
N TYR A 84 -7.45 7.20 5.74
CA TYR A 84 -8.32 6.27 5.04
C TYR A 84 -9.37 7.00 4.20
N ASP A 85 -9.35 6.75 2.90
CA ASP A 85 -10.38 7.23 1.96
C ASP A 85 -11.05 6.02 1.30
N GLN A 86 -12.26 5.71 1.74
CA GLN A 86 -13.05 4.58 1.24
C GLN A 86 -13.33 4.64 -0.27
N LYS A 87 -13.23 5.82 -0.91
CA LYS A 87 -13.50 6.00 -2.34
C LYS A 87 -12.35 5.56 -3.23
N GLN A 88 -11.17 5.28 -2.64
CA GLN A 88 -10.02 4.82 -3.40
C GLN A 88 -10.30 3.47 -4.06
N LYS A 89 -9.89 3.35 -5.33
CA LYS A 89 -10.03 2.12 -6.11
C LYS A 89 -8.73 1.31 -6.03
N PRO A 90 -8.69 0.19 -5.28
CA PRO A 90 -7.44 -0.54 -5.07
C PRO A 90 -6.86 -1.19 -6.33
N TYR A 91 -7.69 -1.49 -7.31
CA TYR A 91 -7.31 -2.17 -8.56
C TYR A 91 -7.97 -1.55 -9.78
N LEU A 92 -7.37 -1.78 -10.94
CA LEU A 92 -7.89 -1.34 -12.23
C LEU A 92 -9.16 -2.11 -12.60
N THR A 93 -10.16 -1.40 -13.12
CA THR A 93 -11.44 -1.96 -13.57
C THR A 93 -11.59 -1.99 -15.09
N GLY A 94 -10.58 -1.50 -15.82
CA GLY A 94 -10.61 -1.36 -17.28
C GLY A 94 -11.31 -0.10 -17.77
N ARG A 95 -11.68 0.81 -16.87
CA ARG A 95 -12.27 2.10 -17.22
C ARG A 95 -11.20 3.13 -17.55
N GLN A 96 -11.52 4.08 -18.41
CA GLN A 96 -10.59 5.15 -18.77
C GLN A 96 -10.29 6.11 -17.61
N ASP A 97 -11.22 6.20 -16.64
CA ASP A 97 -11.13 7.07 -15.44
C ASP A 97 -10.54 6.35 -14.21
N ASP A 98 -9.93 5.17 -14.38
CA ASP A 98 -9.34 4.43 -13.26
C ASP A 98 -8.13 5.14 -12.65
N ILE A 99 -7.38 5.92 -13.45
CA ILE A 99 -6.17 6.62 -13.02
C ILE A 99 -6.30 8.10 -13.37
N ASP A 100 -6.26 8.96 -12.37
CA ASP A 100 -6.21 10.41 -12.57
C ASP A 100 -4.84 10.87 -13.11
N LEU A 101 -4.82 12.02 -13.78
CA LEU A 101 -3.61 12.53 -14.45
C LEU A 101 -2.44 12.83 -13.48
N PRO A 102 -2.64 13.41 -12.28
CA PRO A 102 -1.58 13.57 -11.29
C PRO A 102 -0.96 12.24 -10.85
N SER A 103 -1.79 11.23 -10.60
CA SER A 103 -1.31 9.90 -10.20
C SER A 103 -0.54 9.20 -11.31
N LEU A 104 -1.02 9.32 -12.54
CA LEU A 104 -0.33 8.78 -13.71
C LEU A 104 1.04 9.44 -13.91
N LYS A 105 1.11 10.77 -13.84
CA LYS A 105 2.38 11.51 -13.97
C LYS A 105 3.38 11.10 -12.91
N TRP A 106 2.94 11.00 -11.65
CA TRP A 106 3.80 10.55 -10.56
C TRP A 106 4.32 9.14 -10.81
N TRP A 107 3.44 8.18 -11.13
CA TRP A 107 3.82 6.79 -11.34
C TRP A 107 4.77 6.62 -12.53
N LEU A 108 4.54 7.32 -13.64
CA LEU A 108 5.44 7.32 -14.79
C LEU A 108 6.79 7.97 -14.50
N SER A 109 6.86 8.95 -13.58
CA SER A 109 8.13 9.58 -13.18
C SER A 109 9.07 8.63 -12.41
N LEU A 110 8.56 7.52 -11.88
CA LEU A 110 9.35 6.52 -11.15
C LEU A 110 10.12 5.57 -12.08
N GLN A 111 9.88 5.65 -13.39
CA GLN A 111 10.34 4.65 -14.36
C GLN A 111 10.69 5.30 -15.70
N SER A 112 11.51 4.60 -16.50
CA SER A 112 11.59 4.81 -17.95
C SER A 112 10.72 3.75 -18.62
N SER A 113 9.79 4.13 -19.47
CA SER A 113 8.86 3.20 -20.11
C SER A 113 8.65 3.56 -21.58
N ASP A 114 8.56 2.52 -22.40
CA ASP A 114 8.16 2.63 -23.80
C ASP A 114 6.67 2.26 -23.92
N GLY A 115 5.87 3.19 -24.43
CA GLY A 115 4.44 3.02 -24.65
C GLY A 115 3.54 3.83 -23.72
N THR A 116 2.24 3.77 -23.98
CA THR A 116 1.22 4.48 -23.20
C THR A 116 0.50 3.53 -22.26
N ILE A 117 0.03 4.04 -21.13
CA ILE A 117 -0.77 3.25 -20.17
C ILE A 117 -2.06 2.75 -20.83
N GLN A 118 -2.66 3.56 -21.73
CA GLN A 118 -3.90 3.24 -22.43
C GLN A 118 -3.72 2.00 -23.32
N ASP A 119 -2.66 1.98 -24.14
CA ASP A 119 -2.39 0.84 -25.04
C ASP A 119 -2.10 -0.44 -24.23
N VAL A 120 -1.32 -0.32 -23.14
CA VAL A 120 -0.96 -1.46 -22.30
C VAL A 120 -2.17 -2.01 -21.57
N THR A 121 -3.01 -1.16 -20.97
CA THR A 121 -4.22 -1.60 -20.28
C THR A 121 -5.24 -2.20 -21.26
N GLN A 122 -5.43 -1.62 -22.43
CA GLN A 122 -6.31 -2.15 -23.45
C GLN A 122 -5.88 -3.55 -23.92
N LYS A 123 -4.58 -3.75 -24.17
CA LYS A 123 -4.03 -5.07 -24.52
C LYS A 123 -4.20 -6.08 -23.38
N MET A 124 -3.91 -5.65 -22.15
CA MET A 124 -4.01 -6.49 -20.97
C MET A 124 -5.46 -6.98 -20.74
N PHE A 125 -6.45 -6.10 -20.81
CA PHE A 125 -7.85 -6.46 -20.62
C PHE A 125 -8.49 -7.25 -21.79
N LYS A 126 -7.76 -7.49 -22.87
CA LYS A 126 -8.11 -8.51 -23.88
C LYS A 126 -7.70 -9.93 -23.45
N ILE A 127 -6.79 -10.05 -22.50
CA ILE A 127 -6.22 -11.32 -22.02
C ILE A 127 -6.82 -11.73 -20.69
N ILE A 128 -7.01 -10.77 -19.78
CA ILE A 128 -7.62 -10.97 -18.48
C ILE A 128 -9.01 -10.35 -18.43
N SER A 129 -9.91 -10.96 -17.67
CA SER A 129 -11.23 -10.39 -17.43
C SER A 129 -11.12 -9.22 -16.44
N PRO A 130 -11.74 -8.05 -16.71
CA PRO A 130 -11.85 -7.03 -15.70
C PRO A 130 -12.61 -7.58 -14.49
N PRO A 131 -12.22 -7.18 -13.25
CA PRO A 131 -12.96 -7.59 -12.07
C PRO A 131 -14.43 -7.24 -12.19
N PRO A 132 -15.35 -8.10 -11.72
CA PRO A 132 -16.78 -7.83 -11.82
C PRO A 132 -17.10 -6.49 -11.15
N LYS A 133 -17.89 -5.66 -11.84
CA LYS A 133 -18.37 -4.38 -11.34
C LYS A 133 -19.13 -4.64 -10.05
N ASP A 134 -18.70 -4.00 -9.00
CA ASP A 134 -19.38 -3.86 -7.71
C ASP A 134 -20.09 -5.15 -7.23
N LYS A 135 -19.35 -6.01 -6.55
CA LYS A 135 -20.02 -6.84 -5.56
C LYS A 135 -20.51 -5.87 -4.49
N ILE A 136 -21.82 -5.51 -4.55
CA ILE A 136 -22.53 -4.83 -3.49
C ILE A 136 -22.04 -5.44 -2.17
N PRO A 137 -21.56 -4.64 -1.22
CA PRO A 137 -21.21 -5.15 0.09
C PRO A 137 -22.41 -5.97 0.58
N ARG A 138 -22.23 -7.29 0.77
CA ARG A 138 -23.30 -8.09 1.35
C ARG A 138 -23.41 -7.65 2.79
N GLN A 139 -24.39 -6.82 3.09
CA GLN A 139 -24.62 -6.19 4.39
C GLN A 139 -24.67 -7.18 5.59
N ASN A 140 -24.76 -8.49 5.29
CA ASN A 140 -24.92 -9.54 6.29
C ASN A 140 -23.68 -10.44 6.43
N GLN A 141 -22.51 -10.02 5.98
CA GLN A 141 -21.27 -10.83 6.11
C GLN A 141 -20.13 -9.99 6.68
N CYS A 142 -19.41 -10.57 7.64
CA CYS A 142 -18.15 -10.05 8.14
C CYS A 142 -17.00 -10.63 7.32
N ARG A 143 -16.38 -9.82 6.47
CA ARG A 143 -15.23 -10.24 5.65
C ARG A 143 -13.95 -10.11 6.46
N LYS A 144 -13.39 -11.24 6.89
CA LYS A 144 -12.15 -11.30 7.66
C LYS A 144 -10.99 -11.63 6.75
N CYS A 145 -9.97 -10.77 6.75
CA CYS A 145 -8.75 -10.98 5.98
C CYS A 145 -7.56 -11.29 6.89
N ALA A 146 -6.78 -12.30 6.49
CA ALA A 146 -5.41 -12.52 6.96
C ALA A 146 -4.43 -11.99 5.92
N VAL A 147 -3.58 -11.05 6.28
CA VAL A 147 -2.45 -10.58 5.47
C VAL A 147 -1.19 -11.23 6.03
N VAL A 148 -0.62 -12.16 5.26
CA VAL A 148 0.49 -13.01 5.71
C VAL A 148 1.76 -12.58 5.00
N GLY A 149 2.65 -11.93 5.74
CA GLY A 149 4.00 -11.59 5.32
C GLY A 149 4.94 -12.78 5.36
N ASN A 150 6.23 -12.50 5.21
CA ASN A 150 7.26 -13.53 5.06
C ASN A 150 8.29 -13.53 6.20
N SER A 151 8.06 -12.76 7.26
CA SER A 151 9.03 -12.62 8.36
C SER A 151 9.32 -13.93 9.10
N GLY A 152 10.56 -14.07 9.52
CA GLY A 152 11.03 -15.15 10.37
C GLY A 152 10.32 -15.25 11.72
N ASN A 153 9.58 -14.23 12.14
CA ASN A 153 8.77 -14.27 13.36
C ASN A 153 7.58 -15.24 13.26
N LEU A 154 7.23 -15.71 12.06
CA LEU A 154 6.23 -16.76 11.84
C LEU A 154 6.75 -18.15 12.22
N SER A 155 8.06 -18.38 12.24
CA SER A 155 8.62 -19.68 12.59
C SER A 155 8.25 -20.06 14.02
N LYS A 156 7.65 -21.24 14.17
CA LYS A 156 7.13 -21.80 15.45
C LYS A 156 6.01 -20.97 16.09
N SER A 157 5.32 -20.13 15.30
CA SER A 157 4.20 -19.30 15.78
C SER A 157 2.90 -20.07 15.97
N LYS A 158 2.74 -21.20 15.30
CA LYS A 158 1.53 -22.05 15.28
C LYS A 158 0.26 -21.31 14.86
N ASN A 159 0.42 -20.27 14.02
CA ASN A 159 -0.69 -19.45 13.55
C ASN A 159 -1.42 -20.05 12.35
N GLY A 160 -0.99 -21.19 11.79
CA GLY A 160 -1.49 -21.73 10.54
C GLY A 160 -3.01 -21.92 10.52
N ALA A 161 -3.57 -22.60 11.52
CA ALA A 161 -5.02 -22.81 11.63
C ALA A 161 -5.80 -21.48 11.76
N LEU A 162 -5.27 -20.52 12.51
CA LEU A 162 -5.87 -19.20 12.65
C LEU A 162 -5.87 -18.44 11.31
N ILE A 163 -4.76 -18.46 10.59
CA ILE A 163 -4.65 -17.85 9.26
C ILE A 163 -5.70 -18.46 8.33
N ASP A 164 -5.78 -19.78 8.25
CA ASP A 164 -6.67 -20.51 7.35
C ASP A 164 -8.17 -20.35 7.70
N SER A 165 -8.51 -19.92 8.93
CA SER A 165 -9.88 -19.61 9.34
C SER A 165 -10.47 -18.33 8.74
N HIS A 166 -9.62 -17.44 8.22
CA HIS A 166 -10.09 -16.19 7.60
C HIS A 166 -10.75 -16.44 6.26
N SER A 167 -11.79 -15.67 5.93
CA SER A 167 -12.48 -15.78 4.62
C SER A 167 -11.58 -15.43 3.45
N THR A 168 -10.64 -14.52 3.66
CA THR A 168 -9.65 -14.10 2.68
C THR A 168 -8.24 -14.24 3.28
N VAL A 169 -7.35 -14.93 2.55
CA VAL A 169 -5.94 -15.07 2.93
C VAL A 169 -5.08 -14.48 1.81
N ILE A 170 -4.38 -13.41 2.15
CA ILE A 170 -3.50 -12.66 1.25
C ILE A 170 -2.05 -13.06 1.54
N ARG A 171 -1.34 -13.52 0.51
CA ARG A 171 0.11 -13.81 0.58
C ARG A 171 0.86 -13.02 -0.48
N MET A 172 2.18 -12.96 -0.37
CA MET A 172 3.00 -12.14 -1.28
C MET A 172 4.33 -12.80 -1.63
N ASN A 173 4.81 -12.53 -2.84
CA ASN A 173 6.08 -13.01 -3.37
C ASN A 173 6.17 -14.55 -3.37
N LYS A 174 7.25 -15.16 -2.88
CA LYS A 174 7.40 -16.63 -2.87
C LYS A 174 6.44 -17.32 -1.90
N ALA A 175 6.22 -16.76 -0.71
CA ALA A 175 5.28 -17.23 0.32
C ALA A 175 5.21 -18.78 0.43
N VAL A 176 6.35 -19.41 0.73
CA VAL A 176 6.46 -20.88 0.82
C VAL A 176 5.54 -21.40 1.92
N THR A 177 4.55 -22.24 1.58
CA THR A 177 3.64 -22.83 2.58
C THR A 177 3.96 -24.28 2.87
N VAL A 178 4.46 -25.01 1.86
CA VAL A 178 4.76 -26.45 1.99
C VAL A 178 5.87 -26.67 3.00
N GLY A 179 5.57 -27.48 4.03
CA GLY A 179 6.49 -27.75 5.13
C GLY A 179 6.45 -26.73 6.28
N TYR A 180 5.59 -25.70 6.17
CA TYR A 180 5.42 -24.65 7.18
C TYR A 180 3.94 -24.45 7.58
N GLU A 181 3.08 -25.39 7.22
CA GLU A 181 1.62 -25.25 7.34
C GLU A 181 1.17 -24.99 8.78
N GLU A 182 1.85 -25.60 9.78
CA GLU A 182 1.54 -25.38 11.20
C GLU A 182 1.67 -23.88 11.57
N ASP A 183 2.67 -23.19 11.02
CA ASP A 183 2.98 -21.80 11.34
C ASP A 183 2.27 -20.80 10.46
N VAL A 184 2.13 -21.10 9.15
CA VAL A 184 1.68 -20.13 8.17
C VAL A 184 0.38 -20.51 7.47
N GLY A 185 -0.18 -21.70 7.74
CA GLY A 185 -1.34 -22.24 7.04
C GLY A 185 -1.05 -22.62 5.59
N ASN A 186 -2.06 -23.18 4.93
CA ASN A 186 -1.95 -23.65 3.53
C ASN A 186 -2.90 -22.91 2.58
N ARG A 187 -3.87 -22.18 3.10
CA ARG A 187 -4.86 -21.47 2.32
C ARG A 187 -4.27 -20.18 1.73
N THR A 188 -4.60 -19.93 0.47
CA THR A 188 -4.31 -18.68 -0.23
C THR A 188 -5.52 -18.35 -1.10
N THR A 189 -6.02 -17.13 -1.01
CA THR A 189 -7.13 -16.63 -1.86
C THR A 189 -6.67 -15.53 -2.81
N HIS A 190 -5.72 -14.70 -2.37
CA HIS A 190 -5.13 -13.62 -3.14
C HIS A 190 -3.60 -13.69 -3.01
N HIS A 191 -2.91 -13.66 -4.11
CA HIS A 191 -1.46 -13.73 -4.13
C HIS A 191 -0.87 -12.50 -4.82
N PHE A 192 -0.18 -11.67 -4.03
CA PHE A 192 0.48 -10.46 -4.48
C PHE A 192 1.85 -10.80 -5.05
N LEU A 193 2.09 -10.38 -6.27
CA LEU A 193 3.37 -10.59 -6.94
C LEU A 193 3.68 -9.45 -7.92
N TYR A 194 4.94 -9.37 -8.30
CA TYR A 194 5.46 -8.59 -9.41
C TYR A 194 6.38 -9.51 -10.25
N PRO A 195 6.79 -9.14 -11.46
CA PRO A 195 7.45 -10.07 -12.39
C PRO A 195 8.61 -10.88 -11.77
N GLU A 196 9.44 -10.22 -10.98
CA GLU A 196 10.66 -10.79 -10.40
C GLU A 196 10.40 -11.76 -9.23
N SER A 197 9.20 -11.71 -8.66
CA SER A 197 8.75 -12.61 -7.57
C SER A 197 7.70 -13.62 -8.01
N ALA A 198 7.40 -13.67 -9.30
CA ALA A 198 6.30 -14.47 -9.84
C ALA A 198 6.46 -15.97 -9.62
N ILE A 199 5.38 -16.61 -9.22
CA ILE A 199 5.22 -18.06 -9.07
C ILE A 199 3.96 -18.52 -9.80
N ASP A 200 3.81 -19.82 -10.02
CA ASP A 200 2.56 -20.42 -10.48
C ASP A 200 1.55 -20.45 -9.33
N LEU A 201 0.29 -20.16 -9.64
CA LEU A 201 -0.78 -20.14 -8.67
C LEU A 201 -1.70 -21.33 -8.85
N ARG A 202 -2.21 -21.84 -7.74
CA ARG A 202 -3.23 -22.90 -7.78
C ARG A 202 -4.55 -22.35 -8.38
N PRO A 203 -5.35 -23.19 -9.03
CA PRO A 203 -6.68 -22.80 -9.49
C PRO A 203 -7.51 -22.16 -8.37
N GLY A 204 -8.25 -21.12 -8.69
CA GLY A 204 -9.10 -20.41 -7.74
C GLY A 204 -8.42 -19.28 -6.97
N VAL A 205 -7.09 -19.16 -7.01
CA VAL A 205 -6.35 -18.08 -6.37
C VAL A 205 -6.34 -16.84 -7.25
N HIS A 206 -6.66 -15.68 -6.68
CA HIS A 206 -6.53 -14.40 -7.38
C HIS A 206 -5.06 -14.00 -7.48
N LEU A 207 -4.59 -13.80 -8.71
CA LEU A 207 -3.32 -13.14 -8.97
C LEU A 207 -3.50 -11.63 -8.78
N VAL A 208 -2.76 -11.02 -7.87
CA VAL A 208 -2.76 -9.56 -7.66
C VAL A 208 -1.41 -9.01 -8.10
N LEU A 209 -1.37 -8.43 -9.30
CA LEU A 209 -0.16 -7.80 -9.82
C LEU A 209 0.10 -6.47 -9.13
N LEU A 210 1.33 -6.26 -8.70
CA LEU A 210 1.87 -4.98 -8.27
C LEU A 210 2.64 -4.34 -9.44
N PRO A 211 2.03 -3.41 -10.21
CA PRO A 211 2.70 -2.79 -11.35
C PRO A 211 3.58 -1.62 -10.87
N PHE A 212 4.83 -1.91 -10.50
CA PHE A 212 5.80 -0.86 -10.18
C PHE A 212 6.25 -0.08 -11.42
N LYS A 213 6.09 -0.67 -12.59
CA LYS A 213 6.39 -0.06 -13.89
C LYS A 213 5.45 -0.57 -15.00
N LEU A 214 5.35 0.18 -16.09
CA LEU A 214 4.52 -0.19 -17.24
C LEU A 214 4.92 -1.54 -17.82
N LYS A 215 6.21 -1.86 -17.78
CA LYS A 215 6.75 -3.14 -18.22
C LYS A 215 6.18 -4.33 -17.44
N ASP A 216 5.76 -4.15 -16.20
CA ASP A 216 5.17 -5.23 -15.39
C ASP A 216 3.79 -5.62 -15.92
N MET A 217 3.00 -4.66 -16.38
CA MET A 217 1.69 -4.92 -17.02
C MET A 217 1.87 -5.56 -18.40
N GLN A 218 2.88 -5.14 -19.16
CA GLN A 218 3.25 -5.79 -20.41
C GLN A 218 3.69 -7.24 -20.18
N TRP A 219 4.52 -7.46 -19.13
CA TRP A 219 4.93 -8.79 -18.73
C TRP A 219 3.74 -9.67 -18.34
N LEU A 220 2.78 -9.16 -17.55
CA LEU A 220 1.58 -9.92 -17.18
C LEU A 220 0.82 -10.41 -18.41
N SER A 221 0.62 -9.51 -19.38
CA SER A 221 -0.03 -9.85 -20.65
C SER A 221 0.72 -10.96 -21.39
N SER A 222 2.05 -10.86 -21.46
CA SER A 222 2.90 -11.87 -22.07
C SER A 222 2.88 -13.19 -21.29
N ALA A 223 3.03 -13.13 -19.97
CA ALA A 223 3.14 -14.31 -19.10
C ALA A 223 1.87 -15.15 -19.09
N LEU A 224 0.72 -14.53 -19.28
CA LEU A 224 -0.60 -15.22 -19.38
C LEU A 224 -0.98 -15.58 -20.82
N SER A 225 -0.14 -15.32 -21.82
CA SER A 225 -0.43 -15.60 -23.23
C SER A 225 0.76 -16.17 -24.00
N THR A 226 1.61 -15.30 -24.57
CA THR A 226 2.69 -15.71 -25.51
C THR A 226 3.95 -16.16 -24.82
N GLY A 227 4.29 -15.62 -23.63
CA GLY A 227 5.51 -15.90 -22.90
C GLY A 227 6.77 -15.24 -23.51
N GLU A 228 6.58 -14.19 -24.31
CA GLU A 228 7.70 -13.52 -25.03
C GLU A 228 8.60 -12.71 -24.11
N ILE A 229 8.05 -12.06 -23.07
CA ILE A 229 8.82 -11.23 -22.16
C ILE A 229 9.52 -12.11 -21.11
N LYS A 230 10.84 -12.19 -21.21
CA LYS A 230 11.73 -12.98 -20.33
C LYS A 230 12.60 -12.09 -19.42
N MET A 231 12.54 -10.76 -19.63
CA MET A 231 13.39 -9.78 -18.98
C MET A 231 12.58 -8.51 -18.67
N THR A 232 12.71 -8.02 -17.44
CA THR A 232 12.31 -6.65 -17.05
C THR A 232 13.59 -5.87 -16.74
N TYR A 233 13.91 -5.52 -15.50
CA TYR A 233 15.26 -5.08 -15.15
C TYR A 233 16.19 -6.29 -14.82
N MET A 234 15.61 -7.46 -14.59
CA MET A 234 16.31 -8.75 -14.47
C MET A 234 15.49 -9.85 -15.14
N ARG A 235 16.04 -11.06 -15.19
CA ARG A 235 15.34 -12.24 -15.75
C ARG A 235 14.10 -12.54 -14.92
N VAL A 236 12.96 -12.76 -15.60
CA VAL A 236 11.67 -13.07 -15.00
C VAL A 236 11.10 -14.38 -15.54
N LYS A 237 10.15 -14.96 -14.84
CA LYS A 237 9.37 -16.09 -15.33
C LYS A 237 8.55 -15.64 -16.55
N ASN A 238 8.69 -16.33 -17.66
CA ASN A 238 8.06 -15.94 -18.93
C ASN A 238 6.61 -16.42 -19.07
N ARG A 239 6.22 -17.44 -18.32
CA ARG A 239 4.84 -17.93 -18.23
C ARG A 239 4.45 -18.14 -16.77
N VAL A 240 3.20 -17.84 -16.44
CA VAL A 240 2.64 -18.03 -15.11
C VAL A 240 1.31 -18.75 -15.25
N GLU A 241 1.12 -19.81 -14.48
CA GLU A 241 -0.15 -20.50 -14.36
C GLU A 241 -1.04 -19.71 -13.38
N ALA A 242 -2.15 -19.17 -13.87
CA ALA A 242 -3.15 -18.46 -13.09
C ALA A 242 -4.48 -18.39 -13.84
N ASP A 243 -5.58 -18.31 -13.12
CA ASP A 243 -6.93 -18.11 -13.69
C ASP A 243 -7.05 -16.68 -14.24
N LYS A 244 -7.21 -16.52 -15.55
CA LYS A 244 -7.25 -15.21 -16.22
C LYS A 244 -8.44 -14.34 -15.81
N ASP A 245 -9.51 -14.94 -15.33
CA ASP A 245 -10.70 -14.29 -14.79
C ASP A 245 -10.57 -13.93 -13.29
N LYS A 246 -9.46 -14.30 -12.68
CA LYS A 246 -9.10 -13.99 -11.28
C LYS A 246 -7.83 -13.17 -11.17
N VAL A 247 -7.57 -12.31 -12.15
CA VAL A 247 -6.42 -11.40 -12.14
C VAL A 247 -6.88 -10.01 -11.73
N MET A 248 -6.20 -9.45 -10.76
CA MET A 248 -6.36 -8.06 -10.32
C MET A 248 -5.04 -7.33 -10.54
N VAL A 249 -5.10 -6.10 -11.00
CA VAL A 249 -3.91 -5.25 -11.16
C VAL A 249 -4.07 -4.06 -10.25
N VAL A 250 -3.18 -3.90 -9.29
CA VAL A 250 -3.24 -2.76 -8.36
C VAL A 250 -3.17 -1.45 -9.14
N ASN A 251 -4.05 -0.53 -8.80
CA ASN A 251 -4.17 0.74 -9.48
C ASN A 251 -2.96 1.64 -9.16
N PRO A 252 -2.25 2.21 -10.15
CA PRO A 252 -1.21 3.21 -9.92
C PRO A 252 -1.67 4.40 -9.07
N ALA A 253 -2.93 4.83 -9.16
CA ALA A 253 -3.48 5.86 -8.30
C ALA A 253 -3.57 5.41 -6.84
N PHE A 254 -3.82 4.12 -6.59
CA PHE A 254 -3.80 3.56 -5.25
C PHE A 254 -2.39 3.50 -4.66
N PHE A 255 -1.36 3.21 -5.47
CA PHE A 255 0.03 3.34 -5.02
C PHE A 255 0.35 4.77 -4.58
N LYS A 256 -0.07 5.77 -5.38
CA LYS A 256 0.13 7.18 -5.03
C LYS A 256 -0.61 7.56 -3.76
N TYR A 257 -1.85 7.11 -3.61
CA TYR A 257 -2.62 7.33 -2.39
C TYR A 257 -1.90 6.76 -1.16
N ILE A 258 -1.38 5.52 -1.24
CA ILE A 258 -0.61 4.93 -0.15
C ILE A 258 0.65 5.75 0.11
N HIS A 259 1.38 6.13 -0.94
CA HIS A 259 2.60 6.91 -0.83
C HIS A 259 2.37 8.29 -0.19
N ASP A 260 1.31 9.00 -0.58
CA ASP A 260 1.05 10.34 -0.08
C ASP A 260 0.40 10.35 1.31
N LYS A 261 -0.55 9.44 1.56
CA LYS A 261 -1.39 9.47 2.75
C LYS A 261 -0.90 8.55 3.87
N TRP A 262 -0.37 7.38 3.53
CA TRP A 262 0.02 6.39 4.54
C TRP A 262 1.51 6.43 4.82
N THR A 263 2.36 6.39 3.78
CA THR A 263 3.80 6.45 3.98
C THR A 263 4.36 7.88 3.99
N GLU A 264 3.50 8.90 3.90
CA GLU A 264 3.84 10.33 3.98
C GLU A 264 5.07 10.69 3.13
N ARG A 265 5.17 10.04 1.95
CA ARG A 265 6.28 10.17 0.98
C ARG A 265 7.63 9.67 1.49
N HIS A 266 7.64 8.85 2.54
CA HIS A 266 8.86 8.18 2.96
C HIS A 266 9.17 7.01 2.01
N GLY A 267 10.42 6.99 1.50
CA GLY A 267 10.83 6.09 0.42
C GLY A 267 10.41 6.59 -0.98
N ARG A 268 10.87 5.87 -2.01
CA ARG A 268 10.53 6.19 -3.41
C ARG A 268 9.10 5.77 -3.76
N TYR A 269 8.66 4.65 -3.21
CA TYR A 269 7.30 4.10 -3.30
C TYR A 269 7.06 3.08 -2.18
N PRO A 270 5.78 2.75 -1.87
CA PRO A 270 5.43 1.82 -0.79
C PRO A 270 5.92 0.40 -1.07
N SER A 271 6.25 -0.36 -0.02
CA SER A 271 6.61 -1.78 -0.16
C SER A 271 5.40 -2.65 -0.49
N THR A 272 5.66 -3.85 -1.05
CA THR A 272 4.62 -4.88 -1.23
C THR A 272 3.83 -5.14 0.05
N GLY A 273 4.52 -5.14 1.19
CA GLY A 273 3.90 -5.42 2.49
C GLY A 273 2.85 -4.39 2.88
N ILE A 274 3.21 -3.10 2.86
CA ILE A 274 2.25 -2.06 3.25
C ILE A 274 1.13 -1.93 2.22
N VAL A 275 1.42 -2.11 0.92
CA VAL A 275 0.37 -2.13 -0.12
C VAL A 275 -0.65 -3.23 0.14
N ALA A 276 -0.22 -4.43 0.50
CA ALA A 276 -1.11 -5.55 0.81
C ALA A 276 -1.99 -5.29 2.04
N ILE A 277 -1.45 -4.66 3.10
CA ILE A 277 -2.23 -4.27 4.29
C ILE A 277 -3.27 -3.22 3.91
N ILE A 278 -2.87 -2.11 3.26
CA ILE A 278 -3.81 -1.04 2.91
C ILE A 278 -4.86 -1.54 1.90
N PHE A 279 -4.47 -2.42 0.96
CA PHE A 279 -5.42 -3.09 0.07
C PHE A 279 -6.45 -3.90 0.85
N ALA A 280 -6.03 -4.67 1.86
CA ALA A 280 -6.92 -5.44 2.73
C ALA A 280 -7.89 -4.53 3.50
N LEU A 281 -7.45 -3.35 3.97
CA LEU A 281 -8.32 -2.36 4.63
C LEU A 281 -9.44 -1.84 3.72
N HIS A 282 -9.25 -1.86 2.38
CA HIS A 282 -10.28 -1.47 1.40
C HIS A 282 -11.15 -2.65 0.92
N LEU A 283 -10.69 -3.88 1.16
CA LEU A 283 -11.39 -5.09 0.70
C LEU A 283 -12.23 -5.75 1.79
N CYS A 284 -11.82 -5.62 3.05
CA CYS A 284 -12.29 -6.40 4.17
C CYS A 284 -12.85 -5.53 5.29
N ASP A 285 -13.58 -6.15 6.19
CA ASP A 285 -14.23 -5.49 7.32
C ASP A 285 -13.38 -5.62 8.60
N GLU A 286 -12.63 -6.74 8.74
CA GLU A 286 -11.61 -6.96 9.77
C GLU A 286 -10.33 -7.46 9.11
N VAL A 287 -9.16 -7.00 9.59
CA VAL A 287 -7.84 -7.39 9.05
C VAL A 287 -6.93 -7.86 10.17
N SER A 288 -6.42 -9.08 10.01
CA SER A 288 -5.37 -9.69 10.83
C SER A 288 -4.07 -9.71 10.03
N VAL A 289 -2.97 -9.30 10.64
CA VAL A 289 -1.65 -9.20 10.01
C VAL A 289 -0.68 -10.13 10.69
N PHE A 290 0.00 -10.97 9.92
CA PHE A 290 0.92 -12.02 10.38
C PHE A 290 2.25 -11.88 9.66
N GLY A 291 3.36 -12.15 10.36
CA GLY A 291 4.67 -12.23 9.71
C GLY A 291 5.23 -10.93 9.18
N TYR A 292 5.08 -9.85 9.93
CA TYR A 292 5.63 -8.53 9.64
C TYR A 292 6.64 -8.10 10.71
N GLY A 293 7.64 -7.31 10.29
CA GLY A 293 8.71 -6.86 11.17
C GLY A 293 9.87 -7.84 11.27
N ALA A 294 10.87 -7.50 12.08
CA ALA A 294 12.01 -8.36 12.36
C ALA A 294 11.63 -9.54 13.25
N ASP A 295 12.43 -10.61 13.23
CA ASP A 295 12.33 -11.71 14.18
C ASP A 295 12.75 -11.28 15.60
N LYS A 296 12.69 -12.20 16.57
CA LYS A 296 13.04 -11.94 17.98
C LYS A 296 14.51 -11.54 18.17
N GLN A 297 15.38 -11.84 17.22
CA GLN A 297 16.79 -11.47 17.20
C GLN A 297 17.07 -10.19 16.42
N GLY A 298 16.03 -9.53 15.90
CA GLY A 298 16.15 -8.31 15.09
C GLY A 298 16.53 -8.56 13.64
N ASN A 299 16.50 -9.82 13.16
CA ASN A 299 16.82 -10.15 11.79
C ASN A 299 15.59 -10.00 10.87
N TRP A 300 15.84 -9.66 9.63
CA TRP A 300 14.83 -9.59 8.58
C TRP A 300 14.89 -10.82 7.66
N HIS A 301 14.93 -12.01 8.28
CA HIS A 301 14.89 -13.29 7.57
C HIS A 301 13.46 -13.65 7.15
N HIS A 302 13.34 -14.49 6.14
CA HIS A 302 12.10 -15.18 5.86
C HIS A 302 11.97 -16.40 6.77
N TYR A 303 10.73 -16.84 7.05
CA TYR A 303 10.51 -18.02 7.90
C TYR A 303 11.05 -19.33 7.29
N TRP A 304 11.35 -19.36 5.97
CA TRP A 304 11.90 -20.53 5.25
C TRP A 304 13.37 -20.41 4.87
N GLU A 305 13.98 -19.21 4.97
CA GLU A 305 15.38 -19.00 4.57
C GLU A 305 16.01 -17.81 5.31
N ASN A 306 17.32 -17.88 5.51
CA ASN A 306 18.09 -16.74 5.99
C ASN A 306 18.33 -15.76 4.82
N ASN A 307 17.64 -14.62 4.85
CA ASN A 307 17.78 -13.59 3.84
C ASN A 307 19.12 -12.84 4.01
N ARG A 308 20.12 -13.22 3.22
CA ARG A 308 21.45 -12.59 3.24
C ARG A 308 21.44 -11.13 2.76
N TYR A 309 20.39 -10.71 2.07
CA TYR A 309 20.24 -9.37 1.49
C TYR A 309 19.25 -8.48 2.28
N ALA A 310 18.75 -8.93 3.41
CA ALA A 310 17.77 -8.19 4.21
C ALA A 310 18.25 -6.77 4.56
N GLY A 311 19.56 -6.60 4.86
CA GLY A 311 20.14 -5.28 5.14
C GLY A 311 20.37 -4.41 3.89
N ALA A 312 20.43 -4.99 2.69
CA ALA A 312 20.62 -4.23 1.46
C ALA A 312 19.36 -3.43 1.08
N PHE A 313 18.18 -3.99 1.25
CA PHE A 313 16.91 -3.29 0.98
C PHE A 313 16.75 -2.00 1.80
N ARG A 314 17.15 -2.02 3.09
CA ARG A 314 17.13 -0.82 3.94
C ARG A 314 18.10 0.27 3.45
N LYS A 315 19.23 -0.14 2.83
CA LYS A 315 20.26 0.80 2.33
C LYS A 315 19.89 1.42 0.98
N THR A 316 18.99 0.84 0.21
CA THR A 316 18.62 1.35 -1.12
C THR A 316 17.75 2.62 -1.07
N GLY A 317 17.07 2.89 0.06
CA GLY A 317 16.13 4.00 0.20
C GLY A 317 14.87 3.87 -0.68
N VAL A 318 14.67 2.72 -1.35
CA VAL A 318 13.49 2.47 -2.19
C VAL A 318 12.23 2.44 -1.34
N HIS A 319 12.27 1.75 -0.21
CA HIS A 319 11.21 1.72 0.80
C HIS A 319 11.76 2.21 2.14
N ASN A 320 10.94 2.84 2.96
CA ASN A 320 11.30 3.16 4.34
C ASN A 320 10.67 2.12 5.28
N ALA A 321 11.37 1.01 5.51
CA ALA A 321 10.87 -0.11 6.30
C ALA A 321 10.58 0.27 7.77
N ASP A 322 11.32 1.21 8.33
CA ASP A 322 11.13 1.66 9.72
C ASP A 322 9.84 2.45 9.83
N PHE A 323 9.62 3.43 8.95
CA PHE A 323 8.39 4.21 8.91
C PHE A 323 7.16 3.33 8.61
N GLU A 324 7.25 2.40 7.64
CA GLU A 324 6.16 1.45 7.37
C GLU A 324 5.85 0.58 8.59
N THR A 325 6.86 0.19 9.36
CA THR A 325 6.68 -0.57 10.62
C THR A 325 5.93 0.27 11.65
N GLU A 326 6.24 1.56 11.79
CA GLU A 326 5.52 2.48 12.68
C GLU A 326 4.05 2.60 12.31
N ILE A 327 3.72 2.69 11.01
CA ILE A 327 2.34 2.71 10.52
C ILE A 327 1.60 1.42 10.90
N ILE A 328 2.22 0.25 10.72
CA ILE A 328 1.63 -1.04 11.08
C ILE A 328 1.34 -1.10 12.58
N HIS A 329 2.28 -0.63 13.40
CA HIS A 329 2.07 -0.53 14.85
C HIS A 329 0.95 0.44 15.21
N ARG A 330 0.89 1.57 14.53
CA ARG A 330 -0.15 2.56 14.73
C ARG A 330 -1.53 2.00 14.37
N LEU A 331 -1.65 1.33 13.23
CA LEU A 331 -2.89 0.65 12.83
C LEU A 331 -3.36 -0.36 13.88
N ASN A 332 -2.43 -1.11 14.49
CA ASN A 332 -2.76 -2.04 15.57
C ASN A 332 -3.17 -1.33 16.86
N ALA A 333 -2.47 -0.27 17.25
CA ALA A 333 -2.82 0.54 18.44
C ALA A 333 -4.19 1.22 18.31
N GLU A 334 -4.54 1.67 17.10
CA GLU A 334 -5.85 2.24 16.77
C GLU A 334 -6.94 1.17 16.52
N SER A 335 -6.64 -0.12 16.79
CA SER A 335 -7.55 -1.26 16.63
C SER A 335 -8.12 -1.43 15.22
N LYS A 336 -7.42 -0.92 14.20
CA LYS A 336 -7.80 -1.07 12.78
C LYS A 336 -7.27 -2.35 12.16
N ILE A 337 -6.27 -2.96 12.75
CA ILE A 337 -5.78 -4.31 12.45
C ILE A 337 -5.51 -5.07 13.75
N LYS A 338 -5.39 -6.40 13.65
CA LYS A 338 -4.80 -7.25 14.69
C LYS A 338 -3.44 -7.74 14.23
N LEU A 339 -2.37 -7.33 14.91
CA LEU A 339 -1.01 -7.71 14.56
C LEU A 339 -0.57 -8.91 15.41
N TYR A 340 -0.23 -10.02 14.76
CA TYR A 340 0.28 -11.25 15.35
C TYR A 340 1.79 -11.35 15.13
N ARG A 341 2.53 -11.62 16.21
CA ARG A 341 4.00 -11.73 16.23
C ARG A 341 4.46 -13.03 16.86
#